data_d44a0f281feff7ce237974292e040a44
#
_entry.id   d44a0f281feff7ce237974292e040a44
#
_cell.length_a   1.000
_cell.length_b   1.000
_cell.length_c   1.000
_cell.angle_alpha   90.00
_cell.angle_beta   90.00
_cell.angle_gamma   90.00
#
_symmetry.space_group_name_H-M   'P 1'
#
loop_
_entity.id
_entity.type
_entity.pdbx_description
1 polymer ?
#
loop_
_entity_poly.entity_id
_entity_poly.type
_entity_poly.pdbx_seq_one_letter_code
_entity_poly.pdbx_strand_id
1 'polypeptide(L)'
;MLGSAGVVKAGLPDRIIPKAAKSINPWRLGMAGYTFVNFDLDTTLKTLQRLDIHYLCIKDFHLPLDSNEEQIKAFHEKCAAHNVTGYAVGPIYMKSEAEIDRGFEYAKRVGVKLIVGVPNYELLPYVDKKVKEYDFHYAIHLHGPDIKTYPDATDVWEHTKDLDPRIGMCLDIGHDLRNGCNPVTDLKKYHTRVFDMHIKDVTDSSKAGVGIEIGRGKIDFPALMKMMREVNYTGMCSLEYEKDMKDPFLGIAESIGY
;
A
#
# COMPACT_ATOMS: atom_id res chain seq x y z
N MET A 1 31.38 9.23 -70.93
CA MET A 1 31.04 8.09 -70.05
C MET A 1 31.22 8.59 -68.63
N LEU A 2 30.09 8.89 -67.97
CA LEU A 2 30.06 9.37 -66.59
C LEU A 2 29.72 8.15 -65.68
N GLY A 3 30.70 7.83 -64.81
CA GLY A 3 30.54 6.75 -63.83
C GLY A 3 29.67 7.16 -62.64
N SER A 4 28.64 6.38 -62.35
CA SER A 4 27.77 6.58 -61.20
C SER A 4 28.45 6.03 -59.92
N ALA A 5 28.69 6.91 -58.96
CA ALA A 5 29.18 6.52 -57.63
C ALA A 5 27.97 5.98 -56.81
N GLY A 6 28.06 4.68 -56.49
CA GLY A 6 27.08 4.03 -55.60
C GLY A 6 27.27 4.47 -54.14
N VAL A 7 26.20 5.02 -53.54
CA VAL A 7 26.16 5.35 -52.12
C VAL A 7 25.93 4.05 -51.33
N VAL A 8 26.92 3.59 -50.60
CA VAL A 8 26.80 2.51 -49.62
C VAL A 8 26.09 3.06 -48.38
N LYS A 9 24.85 2.68 -48.14
CA LYS A 9 24.17 2.91 -46.87
C LYS A 9 24.74 1.99 -45.80
N ALA A 10 25.60 2.54 -44.94
CA ALA A 10 25.99 1.84 -43.70
C ALA A 10 24.76 1.69 -42.80
N GLY A 11 24.24 0.49 -42.68
CA GLY A 11 23.23 0.12 -41.69
C GLY A 11 23.81 0.23 -40.30
N LEU A 12 23.14 0.97 -39.40
CA LEU A 12 23.44 0.97 -37.99
C LEU A 12 23.22 -0.45 -37.44
N PRO A 13 24.11 -0.96 -36.57
CA PRO A 13 23.95 -2.28 -35.99
C PRO A 13 22.65 -2.32 -35.17
N ASP A 14 21.86 -3.37 -35.34
CA ASP A 14 20.68 -3.67 -34.52
C ASP A 14 21.07 -3.59 -33.05
N ARG A 15 20.53 -2.58 -32.34
CA ARG A 15 20.61 -2.56 -30.89
C ARG A 15 19.89 -3.79 -30.39
N ILE A 16 20.63 -4.75 -29.87
CA ILE A 16 20.11 -5.85 -29.06
C ILE A 16 19.50 -5.20 -27.81
N ILE A 17 18.21 -4.95 -27.84
CA ILE A 17 17.45 -4.60 -26.63
C ILE A 17 17.46 -5.88 -25.78
N PRO A 18 18.10 -5.90 -24.59
CA PRO A 18 18.02 -7.06 -23.74
C PRO A 18 16.53 -7.34 -23.50
N LYS A 19 16.08 -8.58 -23.75
CA LYS A 19 14.78 -9.02 -23.26
C LYS A 19 14.70 -8.62 -21.81
N ALA A 20 13.71 -7.77 -21.45
CA ALA A 20 13.48 -7.37 -20.07
C ALA A 20 13.55 -8.64 -19.20
N ALA A 21 14.49 -8.66 -18.27
CA ALA A 21 14.57 -9.73 -17.29
C ALA A 21 13.18 -9.80 -16.65
N LYS A 22 12.56 -11.00 -16.63
CA LYS A 22 11.32 -11.20 -15.91
C LYS A 22 11.55 -10.63 -14.52
N SER A 23 10.71 -9.66 -14.12
CA SER A 23 10.77 -9.06 -12.79
C SER A 23 10.93 -10.18 -11.77
N ILE A 24 12.07 -10.20 -11.06
CA ILE A 24 12.38 -11.19 -10.02
C ILE A 24 11.57 -10.88 -8.76
N ASN A 25 10.88 -9.72 -8.75
CA ASN A 25 10.11 -9.30 -7.60
C ASN A 25 8.69 -9.89 -7.67
N PRO A 26 8.35 -10.89 -6.82
CA PRO A 26 7.04 -11.49 -6.78
C PRO A 26 6.00 -10.58 -6.12
N TRP A 27 6.42 -9.48 -5.49
CA TRP A 27 5.55 -8.60 -4.72
C TRP A 27 5.01 -7.45 -5.57
N ARG A 28 3.77 -7.07 -5.26
CA ARG A 28 3.12 -5.93 -5.90
C ARG A 28 3.40 -4.69 -5.07
N LEU A 29 4.13 -3.73 -5.66
CA LEU A 29 4.33 -2.43 -5.06
C LEU A 29 3.12 -1.54 -5.36
N GLY A 30 2.56 -0.97 -4.31
CA GLY A 30 1.49 0.01 -4.36
C GLY A 30 1.87 1.29 -3.63
N MET A 31 0.91 2.19 -3.54
CA MET A 31 1.03 3.42 -2.77
C MET A 31 -0.13 3.52 -1.78
N ALA A 32 0.19 3.81 -0.53
CA ALA A 32 -0.80 4.23 0.46
C ALA A 32 -1.26 5.66 0.11
N GLY A 33 -2.55 5.83 -0.13
CA GLY A 33 -3.10 7.11 -0.59
C GLY A 33 -2.85 8.26 0.37
N TYR A 34 -2.64 7.99 1.66
CA TYR A 34 -2.36 9.02 2.67
C TYR A 34 -1.11 9.85 2.35
N THR A 35 -0.12 9.29 1.70
CA THR A 35 1.07 10.03 1.18
C THR A 35 0.68 11.28 0.39
N PHE A 36 -0.48 11.25 -0.27
CA PHE A 36 -0.98 12.34 -1.13
C PHE A 36 -2.10 13.16 -0.51
N VAL A 37 -2.17 13.26 0.82
CA VAL A 37 -3.22 14.00 1.53
C VAL A 37 -3.33 15.48 1.12
N ASN A 38 -2.26 16.07 0.59
CA ASN A 38 -2.21 17.46 0.13
C ASN A 38 -2.43 17.60 -1.39
N PHE A 39 -2.79 16.54 -2.09
CA PHE A 39 -2.90 16.52 -3.55
C PHE A 39 -4.28 16.03 -3.98
N ASP A 40 -4.78 16.60 -5.07
CA ASP A 40 -5.96 16.08 -5.76
C ASP A 40 -5.65 14.74 -6.48
N LEU A 41 -6.70 14.07 -6.92
CA LEU A 41 -6.58 12.80 -7.61
C LEU A 41 -5.74 12.90 -8.89
N ASP A 42 -5.93 13.96 -9.69
CA ASP A 42 -5.24 14.10 -10.98
C ASP A 42 -3.73 14.27 -10.80
N THR A 43 -3.32 15.05 -9.81
CA THR A 43 -1.90 15.22 -9.44
C THR A 43 -1.32 13.93 -8.87
N THR A 44 -2.08 13.23 -8.02
CA THR A 44 -1.71 11.92 -7.47
C THR A 44 -1.46 10.91 -8.59
N LEU A 45 -2.41 10.75 -9.52
CA LEU A 45 -2.30 9.78 -10.61
C LEU A 45 -1.14 10.09 -11.57
N LYS A 46 -0.91 11.36 -11.89
CA LYS A 46 0.27 11.79 -12.68
C LYS A 46 1.58 11.44 -11.97
N THR A 47 1.62 11.59 -10.65
CA THR A 47 2.80 11.24 -9.85
C THR A 47 3.03 9.73 -9.86
N LEU A 48 1.99 8.92 -9.63
CA LEU A 48 2.07 7.47 -9.70
C LEU A 48 2.54 6.97 -11.07
N GLN A 49 1.99 7.53 -12.15
CA GLN A 49 2.38 7.21 -13.52
C GLN A 49 3.88 7.51 -13.78
N ARG A 50 4.39 8.65 -13.29
CA ARG A 50 5.81 9.01 -13.43
C ARG A 50 6.74 8.08 -12.64
N LEU A 51 6.24 7.48 -11.56
CA LEU A 51 6.97 6.57 -10.69
C LEU A 51 6.79 5.09 -11.09
N ASP A 52 6.02 4.81 -12.15
CA ASP A 52 5.67 3.45 -12.59
C ASP A 52 4.98 2.62 -11.50
N ILE A 53 4.13 3.26 -10.69
CA ILE A 53 3.33 2.62 -9.64
C ILE A 53 1.90 2.44 -10.14
N HIS A 54 1.42 1.20 -10.07
CA HIS A 54 0.14 0.79 -10.68
C HIS A 54 -0.96 0.46 -9.68
N TYR A 55 -0.69 0.52 -8.37
CA TYR A 55 -1.65 0.17 -7.32
C TYR A 55 -1.79 1.29 -6.30
N LEU A 56 -3.03 1.61 -5.93
CA LEU A 56 -3.36 2.66 -4.96
C LEU A 56 -4.30 2.10 -3.88
N CYS A 57 -3.94 2.23 -2.61
CA CYS A 57 -4.89 2.16 -1.51
C CYS A 57 -5.66 3.47 -1.45
N ILE A 58 -6.95 3.43 -1.78
CA ILE A 58 -7.78 4.61 -2.02
C ILE A 58 -8.10 5.31 -0.69
N LYS A 59 -7.82 6.61 -0.58
CA LYS A 59 -8.24 7.44 0.54
C LYS A 59 -9.50 8.23 0.21
N ASP A 60 -10.26 8.53 1.26
CA ASP A 60 -11.54 9.22 1.22
C ASP A 60 -11.48 10.66 0.66
N PHE A 61 -10.31 11.32 0.73
CA PHE A 61 -10.12 12.63 0.09
C PHE A 61 -9.89 12.53 -1.42
N HIS A 62 -9.56 11.36 -1.97
CA HIS A 62 -9.50 11.11 -3.41
C HIS A 62 -10.81 10.56 -3.97
N LEU A 63 -11.54 9.79 -3.16
CA LEU A 63 -12.86 9.25 -3.48
C LEU A 63 -13.70 9.19 -2.18
N PRO A 64 -14.54 10.18 -1.90
CA PRO A 64 -15.37 10.22 -0.70
C PRO A 64 -16.24 8.97 -0.51
N LEU A 65 -16.48 8.59 0.76
CA LEU A 65 -17.25 7.39 1.10
C LEU A 65 -18.71 7.43 0.60
N ASP A 66 -19.25 8.62 0.40
CA ASP A 66 -20.61 8.87 -0.11
C ASP A 66 -20.68 9.13 -1.62
N SER A 67 -19.55 8.93 -2.34
CA SER A 67 -19.51 9.06 -3.79
C SER A 67 -20.59 8.21 -4.44
N ASN A 68 -21.29 8.79 -5.40
CA ASN A 68 -22.30 8.09 -6.19
C ASN A 68 -21.63 7.24 -7.31
N GLU A 69 -22.43 6.45 -8.05
CA GLU A 69 -21.93 5.57 -9.09
C GLU A 69 -21.20 6.32 -10.22
N GLU A 70 -21.67 7.51 -10.58
CA GLU A 70 -21.05 8.34 -11.62
C GLU A 70 -19.66 8.82 -11.19
N GLN A 71 -19.52 9.26 -9.94
CA GLN A 71 -18.25 9.68 -9.34
C GLN A 71 -17.26 8.50 -9.25
N ILE A 72 -17.74 7.33 -8.83
CA ILE A 72 -16.93 6.11 -8.78
C ILE A 72 -16.47 5.69 -10.17
N LYS A 73 -17.36 5.74 -11.16
CA LYS A 73 -17.02 5.47 -12.56
C LYS A 73 -15.95 6.44 -13.08
N ALA A 74 -16.14 7.76 -12.86
CA ALA A 74 -15.17 8.77 -13.25
C ALA A 74 -13.80 8.58 -12.58
N PHE A 75 -13.78 8.17 -11.30
CA PHE A 75 -12.56 7.80 -10.58
C PHE A 75 -11.84 6.65 -11.29
N HIS A 76 -12.53 5.55 -11.62
CA HIS A 76 -11.94 4.42 -12.30
C HIS A 76 -11.43 4.76 -13.69
N GLU A 77 -12.16 5.57 -14.46
CA GLU A 77 -11.73 6.05 -15.77
C GLU A 77 -10.42 6.86 -15.68
N LYS A 78 -10.32 7.76 -14.69
CA LYS A 78 -9.09 8.50 -14.43
C LYS A 78 -7.94 7.57 -14.03
N CYS A 79 -8.17 6.64 -13.12
CA CYS A 79 -7.16 5.65 -12.74
C CYS A 79 -6.67 4.84 -13.95
N ALA A 80 -7.59 4.33 -14.77
CA ALA A 80 -7.27 3.55 -15.96
C ALA A 80 -6.45 4.36 -16.99
N ALA A 81 -6.75 5.64 -17.18
CA ALA A 81 -6.00 6.52 -18.08
C ALA A 81 -4.53 6.69 -17.65
N HIS A 82 -4.20 6.46 -16.37
CA HIS A 82 -2.84 6.51 -15.82
C HIS A 82 -2.26 5.12 -15.52
N ASN A 83 -2.93 4.04 -15.95
CA ASN A 83 -2.54 2.66 -15.67
C ASN A 83 -2.44 2.37 -14.15
N VAL A 84 -3.35 2.93 -13.36
CA VAL A 84 -3.45 2.74 -11.91
C VAL A 84 -4.72 1.96 -11.58
N THR A 85 -4.64 1.07 -10.61
CA THR A 85 -5.78 0.31 -10.07
C THR A 85 -5.91 0.56 -8.58
N GLY A 86 -7.09 0.99 -8.13
CA GLY A 86 -7.42 0.98 -6.71
C GLY A 86 -7.59 -0.47 -6.25
N TYR A 87 -6.79 -0.93 -5.28
CA TYR A 87 -6.81 -2.33 -4.82
C TYR A 87 -7.48 -2.49 -3.44
N ALA A 88 -7.52 -1.44 -2.66
CA ALA A 88 -8.08 -1.37 -1.32
C ALA A 88 -8.64 0.02 -1.05
N VAL A 89 -9.42 0.17 0.00
CA VAL A 89 -9.86 1.46 0.55
C VAL A 89 -9.36 1.61 1.99
N GLY A 90 -8.90 2.80 2.36
CA GLY A 90 -8.51 3.09 3.74
C GLY A 90 -7.15 3.79 3.90
N PRO A 91 -6.65 3.90 5.14
CA PRO A 91 -7.29 3.49 6.40
C PRO A 91 -8.58 4.27 6.69
N ILE A 92 -9.63 3.53 7.11
CA ILE A 92 -10.94 4.10 7.52
C ILE A 92 -11.12 3.85 9.00
N TYR A 93 -11.30 4.92 9.78
CA TYR A 93 -11.63 4.82 11.20
C TYR A 93 -13.12 4.56 11.35
N MET A 94 -13.50 3.56 12.19
CA MET A 94 -14.87 3.12 12.38
C MET A 94 -15.19 2.99 13.86
N LYS A 95 -16.07 3.89 14.36
CA LYS A 95 -16.41 4.02 15.78
C LYS A 95 -17.85 3.56 16.10
N SER A 96 -18.57 3.09 15.09
CA SER A 96 -19.93 2.57 15.21
C SER A 96 -20.22 1.50 14.15
N GLU A 97 -21.25 0.67 14.39
CA GLU A 97 -21.73 -0.31 13.41
C GLU A 97 -22.16 0.37 12.10
N ALA A 98 -22.78 1.55 12.17
CA ALA A 98 -23.19 2.31 11.00
C ALA A 98 -21.99 2.77 10.14
N GLU A 99 -20.87 3.12 10.78
CA GLU A 99 -19.64 3.46 10.05
C GLU A 99 -18.98 2.21 9.42
N ILE A 100 -19.08 1.06 10.07
CA ILE A 100 -18.66 -0.23 9.49
C ILE A 100 -19.52 -0.55 8.28
N ASP A 101 -20.84 -0.50 8.38
CA ASP A 101 -21.74 -0.71 7.25
C ASP A 101 -21.41 0.20 6.08
N ARG A 102 -21.22 1.48 6.35
CA ARG A 102 -20.84 2.47 5.33
C ARG A 102 -19.51 2.12 4.67
N GLY A 103 -18.50 1.67 5.43
CA GLY A 103 -17.20 1.27 4.91
C GLY A 103 -17.29 0.04 4.00
N PHE A 104 -18.06 -0.98 4.39
CA PHE A 104 -18.26 -2.18 3.58
C PHE A 104 -19.05 -1.91 2.30
N GLU A 105 -20.15 -1.14 2.39
CA GLU A 105 -20.93 -0.72 1.21
C GLU A 105 -20.11 0.17 0.27
N TYR A 106 -19.28 1.06 0.81
CA TYR A 106 -18.36 1.85 0.02
C TYR A 106 -17.36 0.96 -0.74
N ALA A 107 -16.67 0.04 -0.07
CA ALA A 107 -15.72 -0.88 -0.69
C ALA A 107 -16.39 -1.73 -1.80
N LYS A 108 -17.62 -2.20 -1.56
CA LYS A 108 -18.42 -2.94 -2.54
C LYS A 108 -18.75 -2.08 -3.78
N ARG A 109 -19.21 -0.85 -3.60
CA ARG A 109 -19.51 0.09 -4.70
C ARG A 109 -18.26 0.44 -5.51
N VAL A 110 -17.13 0.64 -4.81
CA VAL A 110 -15.82 0.88 -5.45
C VAL A 110 -15.29 -0.36 -6.16
N GLY A 111 -15.79 -1.55 -5.83
CA GLY A 111 -15.37 -2.81 -6.48
C GLY A 111 -14.07 -3.39 -5.92
N VAL A 112 -13.68 -3.06 -4.68
CA VAL A 112 -12.52 -3.63 -3.99
C VAL A 112 -12.97 -4.62 -2.92
N LYS A 113 -12.12 -5.60 -2.61
CA LYS A 113 -12.39 -6.64 -1.61
C LYS A 113 -11.46 -6.57 -0.39
N LEU A 114 -10.65 -5.54 -0.30
CA LEU A 114 -9.79 -5.28 0.85
C LEU A 114 -10.14 -3.92 1.46
N ILE A 115 -10.46 -3.93 2.74
CA ILE A 115 -10.64 -2.72 3.54
C ILE A 115 -9.46 -2.63 4.52
N VAL A 116 -8.70 -1.55 4.45
CA VAL A 116 -7.77 -1.18 5.50
C VAL A 116 -8.56 -0.32 6.49
N GLY A 117 -8.68 -0.76 7.73
CA GLY A 117 -9.60 -0.13 8.68
C GLY A 117 -9.08 -0.10 10.11
N VAL A 118 -9.71 0.76 10.92
CA VAL A 118 -9.37 0.95 12.33
C VAL A 118 -10.68 1.00 13.12
N PRO A 119 -11.31 -0.16 13.40
CA PRO A 119 -12.52 -0.22 14.21
C PRO A 119 -12.16 -0.10 15.68
N ASN A 120 -13.06 0.40 16.53
CA ASN A 120 -12.92 0.21 17.96
C ASN A 120 -12.95 -1.29 18.30
N TYR A 121 -12.26 -1.72 19.35
CA TYR A 121 -12.15 -3.14 19.73
C TYR A 121 -13.51 -3.80 19.95
N GLU A 122 -14.44 -3.12 20.60
CA GLU A 122 -15.80 -3.62 20.86
C GLU A 122 -16.62 -3.87 19.60
N LEU A 123 -16.20 -3.34 18.46
CA LEU A 123 -16.88 -3.52 17.17
C LEU A 123 -16.33 -4.69 16.35
N LEU A 124 -15.25 -5.33 16.78
CA LEU A 124 -14.65 -6.45 16.06
C LEU A 124 -15.62 -7.62 15.79
N PRO A 125 -16.52 -8.01 16.73
CA PRO A 125 -17.55 -9.02 16.42
C PRO A 125 -18.48 -8.60 15.28
N TYR A 126 -18.75 -7.29 15.14
CA TYR A 126 -19.57 -6.80 14.04
C TYR A 126 -18.79 -6.79 12.71
N VAL A 127 -17.51 -6.43 12.74
CA VAL A 127 -16.61 -6.57 11.57
C VAL A 127 -16.55 -8.03 11.11
N ASP A 128 -16.44 -8.99 12.05
CA ASP A 128 -16.44 -10.42 11.76
C ASP A 128 -17.70 -10.87 11.02
N LYS A 129 -18.86 -10.41 11.48
CA LYS A 129 -20.14 -10.63 10.77
C LYS A 129 -20.10 -10.09 9.34
N LYS A 130 -19.61 -8.84 9.17
CA LYS A 130 -19.58 -8.17 7.86
C LYS A 130 -18.58 -8.78 6.90
N VAL A 131 -17.42 -9.20 7.37
CA VAL A 131 -16.43 -9.94 6.57
C VAL A 131 -17.03 -11.21 5.98
N LYS A 132 -17.83 -11.94 6.75
CA LYS A 132 -18.56 -13.15 6.30
C LYS A 132 -19.66 -12.81 5.31
N GLU A 133 -20.41 -11.74 5.57
CA GLU A 133 -21.53 -11.29 4.71
C GLU A 133 -21.06 -10.86 3.33
N TYR A 134 -19.96 -10.09 3.24
CA TYR A 134 -19.47 -9.50 2.00
C TYR A 134 -18.41 -10.36 1.29
N ASP A 135 -17.86 -11.36 1.94
CA ASP A 135 -16.70 -12.13 1.46
C ASP A 135 -15.49 -11.23 1.15
N PHE A 136 -15.17 -10.34 2.09
CA PHE A 136 -14.08 -9.37 1.99
C PHE A 136 -12.96 -9.72 2.96
N HIS A 137 -11.76 -9.19 2.68
CA HIS A 137 -10.67 -9.12 3.65
C HIS A 137 -10.71 -7.78 4.38
N TYR A 138 -10.39 -7.82 5.65
CA TYR A 138 -10.30 -6.65 6.51
C TYR A 138 -8.93 -6.60 7.17
N ALA A 139 -8.11 -5.60 6.81
CA ALA A 139 -6.77 -5.40 7.32
C ALA A 139 -6.77 -4.27 8.35
N ILE A 140 -6.55 -4.59 9.62
CA ILE A 140 -6.44 -3.60 10.68
C ILE A 140 -5.09 -2.89 10.55
N HIS A 141 -5.13 -1.57 10.47
CA HIS A 141 -3.92 -0.75 10.37
C HIS A 141 -3.31 -0.48 11.75
N LEU A 142 -2.00 -0.71 11.87
CA LEU A 142 -1.23 -0.40 13.08
C LEU A 142 -0.90 1.09 13.14
N HIS A 143 -0.79 1.66 14.36
CA HIS A 143 -0.50 3.09 14.54
C HIS A 143 0.73 3.38 15.39
N GLY A 144 1.40 2.35 15.90
CA GLY A 144 2.57 2.53 16.77
C GLY A 144 2.23 3.24 18.09
N PRO A 145 3.21 3.91 18.70
CA PRO A 145 3.06 4.48 20.04
C PRO A 145 2.21 5.76 20.09
N ASP A 146 1.71 6.26 18.97
CA ASP A 146 0.98 7.53 18.91
C ASP A 146 -0.51 7.36 19.24
N ILE A 147 -1.07 6.20 18.95
CA ILE A 147 -2.49 5.85 19.17
C ILE A 147 -2.55 4.55 19.97
N LYS A 148 -3.41 4.52 20.99
CA LYS A 148 -3.53 3.36 21.88
C LYS A 148 -4.18 2.15 21.22
N THR A 149 -5.00 2.37 20.21
CA THR A 149 -5.73 1.31 19.50
C THR A 149 -4.83 0.72 18.43
N TYR A 150 -4.58 -0.58 18.50
CA TYR A 150 -3.72 -1.33 17.59
C TYR A 150 -2.30 -0.73 17.46
N PRO A 151 -1.54 -0.65 18.57
CA PRO A 151 -0.19 -0.07 18.54
C PRO A 151 0.82 -0.92 17.76
N ASP A 152 0.63 -2.24 17.71
CA ASP A 152 1.55 -3.19 17.09
C ASP A 152 0.84 -4.45 16.57
N ALA A 153 1.62 -5.31 15.89
CA ALA A 153 1.11 -6.55 15.29
C ALA A 153 0.60 -7.55 16.34
N THR A 154 1.21 -7.56 17.54
CA THR A 154 0.78 -8.46 18.63
C THR A 154 -0.60 -8.09 19.14
N ASP A 155 -0.87 -6.78 19.31
CA ASP A 155 -2.18 -6.30 19.76
C ASP A 155 -3.27 -6.64 18.74
N VAL A 156 -3.03 -6.42 17.45
CA VAL A 156 -3.97 -6.82 16.39
C VAL A 156 -4.23 -8.32 16.44
N TRP A 157 -3.18 -9.14 16.56
CA TRP A 157 -3.32 -10.60 16.62
C TRP A 157 -4.16 -11.04 17.82
N GLU A 158 -3.87 -10.53 19.02
CA GLU A 158 -4.60 -10.93 20.24
C GLU A 158 -6.10 -10.63 20.16
N HIS A 159 -6.47 -9.56 19.45
CA HIS A 159 -7.87 -9.19 19.26
C HIS A 159 -8.56 -9.88 18.07
N THR A 160 -7.80 -10.51 17.15
CA THR A 160 -8.36 -11.04 15.91
C THR A 160 -8.13 -12.54 15.69
N LYS A 161 -7.27 -13.19 16.48
CA LYS A 161 -6.88 -14.59 16.29
C LYS A 161 -8.06 -15.57 16.26
N ASP A 162 -9.11 -15.30 17.04
CA ASP A 162 -10.31 -16.14 17.17
C ASP A 162 -11.45 -15.72 16.22
N LEU A 163 -11.25 -14.67 15.40
CA LEU A 163 -12.19 -14.19 14.40
C LEU A 163 -11.96 -14.84 13.04
N ASP A 164 -12.84 -14.53 12.08
CA ASP A 164 -12.72 -15.04 10.72
C ASP A 164 -11.31 -14.80 10.14
N PRO A 165 -10.70 -15.81 9.49
CA PRO A 165 -9.34 -15.68 8.95
C PRO A 165 -9.14 -14.57 7.91
N ARG A 166 -10.20 -13.98 7.36
CA ARG A 166 -10.16 -12.81 6.48
C ARG A 166 -10.02 -11.49 7.23
N ILE A 167 -10.02 -11.52 8.57
CA ILE A 167 -9.63 -10.37 9.41
C ILE A 167 -8.17 -10.56 9.80
N GLY A 168 -7.35 -9.60 9.47
CA GLY A 168 -5.92 -9.61 9.73
C GLY A 168 -5.39 -8.18 9.87
N MET A 169 -4.21 -7.92 9.35
CA MET A 169 -3.55 -6.64 9.54
C MET A 169 -3.00 -6.06 8.24
N CYS A 170 -2.98 -4.75 8.20
CA CYS A 170 -2.08 -3.94 7.40
C CYS A 170 -0.88 -3.65 8.30
N LEU A 171 0.20 -4.40 8.10
CA LEU A 171 1.42 -4.28 8.91
C LEU A 171 2.16 -3.00 8.50
N ASP A 172 1.99 -1.93 9.26
CA ASP A 172 2.81 -0.75 9.11
C ASP A 172 4.17 -0.94 9.79
N ILE A 173 5.20 -1.20 8.99
CA ILE A 173 6.51 -1.60 9.50
C ILE A 173 7.23 -0.46 10.24
N GLY A 174 6.93 0.80 9.91
CA GLY A 174 7.49 1.95 10.59
C GLY A 174 6.82 2.19 11.95
N HIS A 175 5.50 2.12 12.01
CA HIS A 175 4.77 2.23 13.26
C HIS A 175 5.09 1.07 14.22
N ASP A 176 5.19 -0.15 13.71
CA ASP A 176 5.57 -1.33 14.47
C ASP A 176 6.97 -1.17 15.09
N LEU A 177 7.97 -0.75 14.29
CA LEU A 177 9.32 -0.49 14.79
C LEU A 177 9.33 0.64 15.83
N ARG A 178 8.59 1.74 15.64
CA ARG A 178 8.51 2.86 16.59
C ARG A 178 7.85 2.45 17.91
N ASN A 179 7.05 1.39 17.93
CA ASN A 179 6.51 0.79 19.16
C ASN A 179 7.48 -0.19 19.83
N GLY A 180 8.72 -0.28 19.36
CA GLY A 180 9.76 -1.16 19.90
C GLY A 180 9.67 -2.61 19.43
N CYS A 181 8.82 -2.90 18.43
CA CYS A 181 8.66 -4.20 17.81
C CYS A 181 9.67 -4.41 16.66
N ASN A 182 9.75 -5.62 16.15
CA ASN A 182 10.59 -5.92 14.99
C ASN A 182 9.73 -6.44 13.84
N PRO A 183 9.49 -5.65 12.79
CA PRO A 183 8.59 -6.01 11.71
C PRO A 183 8.99 -7.28 10.95
N VAL A 184 10.27 -7.66 10.98
CA VAL A 184 10.75 -8.92 10.38
C VAL A 184 10.26 -10.13 11.18
N THR A 185 10.36 -10.08 12.51
CA THR A 185 9.86 -11.14 13.39
C THR A 185 8.35 -11.18 13.42
N ASP A 186 7.69 -10.04 13.34
CA ASP A 186 6.23 -9.96 13.35
C ASP A 186 5.64 -10.43 12.02
N LEU A 187 6.26 -10.09 10.89
CA LEU A 187 5.89 -10.71 9.62
C LEU A 187 6.04 -12.24 9.67
N LYS A 188 7.16 -12.76 10.20
CA LYS A 188 7.35 -14.22 10.35
C LYS A 188 6.24 -14.85 11.17
N LYS A 189 5.85 -14.23 12.26
CA LYS A 189 4.87 -14.75 13.22
C LYS A 189 3.44 -14.70 12.68
N TYR A 190 3.08 -13.61 12.00
CA TYR A 190 1.70 -13.27 11.64
C TYR A 190 1.40 -13.30 10.14
N HIS A 191 2.35 -13.71 9.27
CA HIS A 191 2.26 -13.62 7.82
C HIS A 191 0.94 -14.11 7.20
N THR A 192 0.30 -15.12 7.80
CA THR A 192 -0.98 -15.65 7.29
C THR A 192 -2.15 -14.68 7.46
N ARG A 193 -1.97 -13.62 8.25
CA ARG A 193 -2.95 -12.57 8.52
C ARG A 193 -2.46 -11.19 8.12
N VAL A 194 -1.32 -11.07 7.41
CA VAL A 194 -0.84 -9.81 6.84
C VAL A 194 -1.34 -9.71 5.40
N PHE A 195 -2.34 -8.88 5.14
CA PHE A 195 -2.97 -8.74 3.83
C PHE A 195 -2.42 -7.55 3.05
N ASP A 196 -1.99 -6.52 3.75
CA ASP A 196 -1.26 -5.37 3.23
C ASP A 196 -0.08 -5.06 4.15
N MET A 197 0.91 -4.39 3.63
CA MET A 197 2.06 -3.91 4.39
C MET A 197 2.29 -2.46 4.01
N HIS A 198 2.17 -1.53 4.97
CA HIS A 198 2.62 -0.18 4.73
C HIS A 198 4.13 -0.11 4.89
N ILE A 199 4.79 0.08 3.76
CA ILE A 199 6.24 0.17 3.69
C ILE A 199 6.65 1.62 3.94
N LYS A 200 7.39 1.85 5.00
CA LYS A 200 8.03 3.14 5.33
C LYS A 200 9.32 2.89 6.09
N ASP A 201 10.22 3.85 6.11
CA ASP A 201 11.40 3.80 6.98
C ASP A 201 11.34 4.92 8.00
N VAL A 202 11.99 4.73 9.13
CA VAL A 202 11.95 5.67 10.26
C VAL A 202 13.34 5.87 10.84
N THR A 203 13.60 7.08 11.35
CA THR A 203 14.91 7.49 11.86
C THR A 203 15.29 6.83 13.19
N ASP A 204 14.31 6.32 13.95
CA ASP A 204 14.51 5.74 15.27
C ASP A 204 13.46 4.67 15.58
N SER A 205 13.82 3.69 16.41
CA SER A 205 12.94 2.59 16.87
C SER A 205 12.10 2.96 18.10
N SER A 206 11.93 4.23 18.37
CA SER A 206 11.12 4.76 19.48
C SER A 206 10.05 5.74 18.97
N LYS A 207 9.20 6.20 19.88
CA LYS A 207 8.21 7.25 19.57
C LYS A 207 8.81 8.50 18.93
N ALA A 208 10.08 8.78 19.15
CA ALA A 208 10.78 9.93 18.56
C ALA A 208 11.12 9.73 17.06
N GLY A 209 11.03 8.50 16.55
CA GLY A 209 11.26 8.20 15.14
C GLY A 209 10.29 8.96 14.22
N VAL A 210 10.82 9.49 13.13
CA VAL A 210 10.07 10.17 12.08
C VAL A 210 10.33 9.50 10.73
N GLY A 211 9.41 9.65 9.79
CA GLY A 211 9.54 9.10 8.44
C GLY A 211 10.79 9.61 7.73
N ILE A 212 11.42 8.72 6.97
CA ILE A 212 12.60 9.01 6.14
C ILE A 212 12.55 8.13 4.88
N GLU A 213 13.38 8.45 3.88
CA GLU A 213 13.50 7.64 2.66
C GLU A 213 13.93 6.21 3.01
N ILE A 214 13.37 5.22 2.32
CA ILE A 214 13.69 3.81 2.51
C ILE A 214 15.20 3.58 2.31
N GLY A 215 15.78 2.82 3.24
CA GLY A 215 17.22 2.52 3.28
C GLY A 215 18.07 3.55 4.03
N ARG A 216 17.49 4.67 4.47
CA ARG A 216 18.18 5.67 5.30
C ARG A 216 17.84 5.56 6.79
N GLY A 217 16.86 4.76 7.15
CA GLY A 217 16.37 4.63 8.52
C GLY A 217 16.88 3.40 9.25
N LYS A 218 16.04 2.87 10.10
CA LYS A 218 16.37 1.80 11.05
C LYS A 218 15.80 0.43 10.66
N ILE A 219 14.93 0.35 9.64
CA ILE A 219 14.36 -0.92 9.20
C ILE A 219 15.39 -1.71 8.40
N ASP A 220 15.58 -2.97 8.77
CA ASP A 220 16.43 -3.91 8.02
C ASP A 220 15.63 -4.47 6.82
N PHE A 221 15.61 -3.69 5.73
CA PHE A 221 14.93 -4.09 4.49
C PHE A 221 15.48 -5.36 3.87
N PRO A 222 16.81 -5.61 3.83
CA PRO A 222 17.35 -6.89 3.37
C PRO A 222 16.78 -8.08 4.15
N ALA A 223 16.71 -7.99 5.48
CA ALA A 223 16.12 -9.03 6.32
C ALA A 223 14.61 -9.15 6.10
N LEU A 224 13.88 -8.03 5.97
CA LEU A 224 12.45 -8.01 5.67
C LEU A 224 12.15 -8.70 4.33
N MET A 225 12.84 -8.33 3.27
CA MET A 225 12.69 -8.94 1.94
C MET A 225 13.02 -10.43 1.93
N LYS A 226 14.05 -10.84 2.68
CA LYS A 226 14.37 -12.25 2.88
C LYS A 226 13.21 -12.98 3.57
N MET A 227 12.67 -12.40 4.65
CA MET A 227 11.53 -12.97 5.38
C MET A 227 10.29 -13.06 4.50
N MET A 228 9.97 -12.04 3.72
CA MET A 228 8.85 -12.06 2.77
C MET A 228 8.93 -13.24 1.79
N ARG A 229 10.15 -13.59 1.32
CA ARG A 229 10.37 -14.79 0.50
C ARG A 229 10.17 -16.08 1.28
N GLU A 230 10.73 -16.16 2.49
CA GLU A 230 10.63 -17.34 3.36
C GLU A 230 9.18 -17.71 3.70
N VAL A 231 8.33 -16.70 3.96
CA VAL A 231 6.92 -16.92 4.27
C VAL A 231 6.00 -16.94 3.04
N ASN A 232 6.57 -16.81 1.83
CA ASN A 232 5.81 -16.67 0.57
C ASN A 232 4.74 -15.56 0.66
N TYR A 233 5.13 -14.38 1.11
CA TYR A 233 4.20 -13.25 1.23
C TYR A 233 3.61 -12.88 -0.14
N THR A 234 2.29 -12.77 -0.22
CA THR A 234 1.53 -12.49 -1.45
C THR A 234 0.64 -11.25 -1.35
N GLY A 235 0.64 -10.57 -0.21
CA GLY A 235 -0.10 -9.33 0.00
C GLY A 235 0.47 -8.15 -0.79
N MET A 236 -0.10 -6.98 -0.58
CA MET A 236 0.40 -5.74 -1.16
C MET A 236 1.54 -5.17 -0.31
N CYS A 237 2.45 -4.44 -0.97
CA CYS A 237 3.47 -3.62 -0.35
C CYS A 237 3.20 -2.17 -0.75
N SER A 238 2.51 -1.44 0.12
CA SER A 238 2.12 -0.05 -0.16
C SER A 238 3.12 0.91 0.47
N LEU A 239 3.87 1.63 -0.35
CA LEU A 239 4.74 2.68 0.17
C LEU A 239 3.89 3.78 0.81
N GLU A 240 4.16 4.11 2.06
CA GLU A 240 3.59 5.24 2.77
C GLU A 240 4.70 6.21 3.18
N TYR A 241 4.85 7.26 2.38
CA TYR A 241 5.89 8.27 2.56
C TYR A 241 5.31 9.50 3.25
N GLU A 242 5.80 9.83 4.43
CA GLU A 242 5.22 10.87 5.30
C GLU A 242 6.19 12.02 5.63
N LYS A 243 7.42 12.03 5.09
CA LYS A 243 8.42 13.05 5.41
C LYS A 243 8.07 14.41 4.81
N ASP A 244 8.02 14.51 3.50
CA ASP A 244 7.79 15.76 2.76
C ASP A 244 6.45 15.73 2.03
N MET A 245 5.35 15.67 2.78
CA MET A 245 4.00 15.48 2.21
C MET A 245 3.50 16.65 1.36
N LYS A 246 4.25 17.75 1.26
CA LYS A 246 3.96 18.86 0.34
C LYS A 246 4.70 18.73 -0.99
N ASP A 247 5.81 18.00 -1.04
CA ASP A 247 6.58 17.67 -2.24
C ASP A 247 7.20 16.27 -2.10
N PRO A 248 6.40 15.21 -2.10
CA PRO A 248 6.88 13.85 -1.79
C PRO A 248 7.60 13.18 -2.95
N PHE A 249 7.58 13.74 -4.17
CA PHE A 249 8.02 13.05 -5.38
C PHE A 249 9.46 12.52 -5.31
N LEU A 250 10.42 13.36 -4.89
CA LEU A 250 11.83 12.97 -4.84
C LEU A 250 12.09 11.88 -3.79
N GLY A 251 11.48 12.02 -2.59
CA GLY A 251 11.62 11.04 -1.53
C GLY A 251 10.97 9.70 -1.87
N ILE A 252 9.82 9.71 -2.54
CA ILE A 252 9.18 8.49 -3.07
C ILE A 252 10.09 7.85 -4.14
N ALA A 253 10.59 8.64 -5.11
CA ALA A 253 11.44 8.13 -6.18
C ALA A 253 12.73 7.49 -5.62
N GLU A 254 13.35 8.11 -4.62
CA GLU A 254 14.50 7.55 -3.93
C GLU A 254 14.15 6.24 -3.21
N SER A 255 13.04 6.23 -2.48
CA SER A 255 12.57 5.05 -1.73
C SER A 255 12.26 3.86 -2.64
N ILE A 256 11.74 4.09 -3.84
CA ILE A 256 11.47 3.04 -4.83
C ILE A 256 12.78 2.54 -5.48
N GLY A 257 13.74 3.45 -5.66
CA GLY A 257 15.04 3.13 -6.27
C GLY A 257 15.95 2.28 -5.40
N TYR A 258 15.72 2.26 -4.10
CA TYR A 258 16.45 1.43 -3.13
C TYR A 258 16.02 -0.03 -3.22
#